data_2d46840509c41b101cc29969ec33b5b2
#
_entry.id   2d46840509c41b101cc29969ec33b5b2
#
_cell.length_a   1.000
_cell.length_b   1.000
_cell.length_c   1.000
_cell.angle_alpha   90.00
_cell.angle_beta   90.00
_cell.angle_gamma   90.00
#
_symmetry.space_group_name_H-M   'P 1'
#
loop_
_entity.id
_entity.type
_entity.pdbx_description
1 polymer ?
#
loop_
_entity_poly.entity_id
_entity_poly.type
_entity_poly.pdbx_seq_one_letter_code
_entity_poly.pdbx_strand_id
1 'polypeptide(L)'
;TVIHLGDIVDRRKYINYVTLRHLKDNLIKPLLKRQIDLHVIIGNHDVPYKNTNDINYMAELFDKHSIKYYSEPEKVTFDYTDVLFVPWINTSNYAKSLDMIKNTKAQICMGHLEIAGCTLMRGITSDHGISIDTFKHFDTVLSGHFHTKSTSNNVYYLGTQYELTWSDYQDPKGFHVFDTSTREIEMIRNPYRMFHKVFYDDVKNTSDEILHKDYSMYGNTYVKVITQEKENPYTFDLFMDKLYQENPIAV
;
A
#
# COMPACT_ATOMS: atom_id res chain seq x y z
N THR A 1 -12.68 8.48 11.18
CA THR A 1 -12.54 8.57 9.72
C THR A 1 -11.39 7.71 9.25
N VAL A 2 -11.56 7.04 8.08
CA VAL A 2 -10.49 6.34 7.36
C VAL A 2 -10.25 7.08 6.04
N ILE A 3 -8.99 7.36 5.72
CA ILE A 3 -8.58 7.97 4.46
C ILE A 3 -7.69 6.98 3.72
N HIS A 4 -8.11 6.58 2.52
CA HIS A 4 -7.35 5.71 1.62
C HIS A 4 -6.66 6.58 0.57
N LEU A 5 -5.33 6.49 0.50
CA LEU A 5 -4.50 7.36 -0.34
C LEU A 5 -4.32 6.85 -1.78
N GLY A 6 -5.33 6.18 -2.33
CA GLY A 6 -5.34 5.70 -3.71
C GLY A 6 -4.90 4.25 -3.89
N ASP A 7 -5.13 3.73 -5.11
CA ASP A 7 -4.84 2.35 -5.49
C ASP A 7 -5.53 1.32 -4.58
N ILE A 8 -6.84 1.52 -4.38
CA ILE A 8 -7.66 0.59 -3.59
C ILE A 8 -7.79 -0.78 -4.27
N VAL A 9 -7.54 -0.84 -5.57
CA VAL A 9 -7.48 -2.05 -6.39
C VAL A 9 -6.21 -2.05 -7.24
N ASP A 10 -5.71 -3.25 -7.56
CA ASP A 10 -4.45 -3.42 -8.29
C ASP A 10 -4.61 -3.22 -9.82
N ARG A 11 -5.72 -3.68 -10.39
CA ARG A 11 -5.85 -3.76 -11.85
C ARG A 11 -6.71 -2.65 -12.42
N ARG A 12 -6.14 -1.86 -13.35
CA ARG A 12 -6.74 -0.66 -13.94
C ARG A 12 -8.00 -0.89 -14.76
N LYS A 13 -8.15 -2.03 -15.45
CA LYS A 13 -9.20 -2.22 -16.46
C LYS A 13 -10.33 -3.15 -16.03
N TYR A 14 -10.15 -3.91 -14.98
CA TYR A 14 -11.17 -4.84 -14.49
C TYR A 14 -10.93 -5.25 -13.04
N ILE A 15 -11.99 -5.63 -12.38
CA ILE A 15 -11.95 -6.29 -11.08
C ILE A 15 -12.72 -7.61 -11.19
N ASN A 16 -12.16 -8.72 -10.67
CA ASN A 16 -12.94 -9.94 -10.61
C ASN A 16 -13.96 -9.88 -9.45
N TYR A 17 -15.03 -10.65 -9.57
CA TYR A 17 -16.13 -10.62 -8.60
C TYR A 17 -15.72 -11.08 -7.19
N VAL A 18 -14.76 -11.97 -7.07
CA VAL A 18 -14.25 -12.44 -5.76
C VAL A 18 -13.52 -11.28 -5.06
N THR A 19 -12.64 -10.59 -5.76
CA THR A 19 -11.94 -9.40 -5.23
C THR A 19 -12.93 -8.30 -4.85
N LEU A 20 -13.91 -8.01 -5.70
CA LEU A 20 -14.95 -7.03 -5.40
C LEU A 20 -15.76 -7.42 -4.16
N ARG A 21 -16.11 -8.69 -4.03
CA ARG A 21 -16.81 -9.21 -2.84
C ARG A 21 -15.97 -9.04 -1.58
N HIS A 22 -14.69 -9.41 -1.63
CA HIS A 22 -13.78 -9.25 -0.49
C HIS A 22 -13.60 -7.77 -0.11
N LEU A 23 -13.45 -6.87 -1.08
CA LEU A 23 -13.39 -5.43 -0.84
C LEU A 23 -14.66 -4.94 -0.10
N LYS A 24 -15.84 -5.36 -0.57
CA LYS A 24 -17.10 -5.01 0.06
C LYS A 24 -17.25 -5.60 1.46
N ASP A 25 -16.96 -6.90 1.61
CA ASP A 25 -17.26 -7.63 2.85
C ASP A 25 -16.23 -7.38 3.95
N ASN A 26 -14.95 -7.21 3.59
CA ASN A 26 -13.85 -7.10 4.56
C ASN A 26 -13.44 -5.66 4.86
N LEU A 27 -13.71 -4.70 3.99
CA LEU A 27 -13.37 -3.29 4.21
C LEU A 27 -14.62 -2.41 4.33
N ILE A 28 -15.43 -2.32 3.27
CA ILE A 28 -16.47 -1.30 3.15
C ILE A 28 -17.59 -1.54 4.16
N LYS A 29 -18.22 -2.73 4.15
CA LYS A 29 -19.33 -3.05 5.07
C LYS A 29 -18.94 -2.95 6.55
N PRO A 30 -17.75 -3.43 7.00
CA PRO A 30 -17.31 -3.25 8.38
C PRO A 30 -17.16 -1.79 8.82
N LEU A 31 -16.66 -0.92 7.93
CA LEU A 31 -16.56 0.52 8.22
C LEU A 31 -17.94 1.15 8.33
N LEU A 32 -18.80 0.93 7.34
CA LEU A 32 -20.18 1.43 7.35
C LEU A 32 -20.97 0.95 8.59
N LYS A 33 -20.87 -0.33 8.94
CA LYS A 33 -21.51 -0.88 10.14
C LYS A 33 -21.07 -0.19 11.44
N ARG A 34 -19.83 0.30 11.47
CA ARG A 34 -19.27 1.02 12.62
C ARG A 34 -19.45 2.54 12.52
N GLN A 35 -20.14 3.02 11.49
CA GLN A 35 -20.32 4.45 11.20
C GLN A 35 -18.97 5.18 11.07
N ILE A 36 -17.99 4.51 10.46
CA ILE A 36 -16.69 5.09 10.14
C ILE A 36 -16.72 5.58 8.70
N ASP A 37 -16.59 6.88 8.51
CA ASP A 37 -16.49 7.49 7.17
C ASP A 37 -15.25 7.00 6.45
N LEU A 38 -15.44 6.55 5.20
CA LEU A 38 -14.36 6.20 4.28
C LEU A 38 -14.24 7.26 3.20
N HIS A 39 -13.05 7.84 3.11
CA HIS A 39 -12.64 8.75 2.05
C HIS A 39 -11.59 8.08 1.18
N VAL A 40 -11.79 8.07 -0.14
CA VAL A 40 -10.86 7.43 -1.09
C VAL A 40 -10.33 8.46 -2.07
N ILE A 41 -9.04 8.70 -2.05
CA ILE A 41 -8.36 9.49 -3.07
C ILE A 41 -8.07 8.57 -4.26
N ILE A 42 -8.35 8.99 -5.48
CA ILE A 42 -8.15 8.15 -6.66
C ILE A 42 -6.66 8.05 -6.98
N GLY A 43 -6.16 6.82 -7.07
CA GLY A 43 -4.79 6.49 -7.48
C GLY A 43 -4.70 6.10 -8.96
N ASN A 44 -3.48 5.82 -9.41
CA ASN A 44 -3.23 5.51 -10.81
C ASN A 44 -3.67 4.09 -11.22
N HIS A 45 -3.90 3.19 -10.26
CA HIS A 45 -4.49 1.87 -10.51
C HIS A 45 -6.03 1.87 -10.42
N ASP A 46 -6.62 2.93 -9.88
CA ASP A 46 -8.08 3.07 -9.78
C ASP A 46 -8.73 3.53 -11.09
N VAL A 47 -7.94 3.86 -12.11
CA VAL A 47 -8.40 4.42 -13.40
C VAL A 47 -7.94 3.57 -14.59
N PRO A 48 -8.80 3.35 -15.61
CA PRO A 48 -8.42 2.58 -16.80
C PRO A 48 -7.49 3.38 -17.75
N TYR A 49 -7.60 4.71 -17.74
CA TYR A 49 -6.85 5.61 -18.62
C TYR A 49 -5.80 6.41 -17.85
N LYS A 50 -4.64 6.66 -18.47
CA LYS A 50 -3.54 7.39 -17.83
C LYS A 50 -3.71 8.90 -17.82
N ASN A 51 -4.60 9.43 -18.61
CA ASN A 51 -4.73 10.87 -18.89
C ASN A 51 -5.94 11.53 -18.23
N THR A 52 -6.80 10.77 -17.55
CA THR A 52 -8.01 11.28 -16.86
C THR A 52 -8.39 10.40 -15.68
N ASN A 53 -9.05 10.99 -14.67
CA ASN A 53 -9.66 10.30 -13.54
C ASN A 53 -11.20 10.21 -13.64
N ASP A 54 -11.79 10.64 -14.77
CA ASP A 54 -13.26 10.74 -14.95
C ASP A 54 -13.94 9.37 -14.78
N ILE A 55 -13.33 8.32 -15.36
CA ILE A 55 -13.77 6.95 -15.17
C ILE A 55 -12.85 6.30 -14.12
N ASN A 56 -13.42 5.89 -13.02
CA ASN A 56 -12.67 5.27 -11.92
C ASN A 56 -13.54 4.24 -11.19
N TYR A 57 -12.88 3.29 -10.50
CA TYR A 57 -13.59 2.21 -9.79
C TYR A 57 -14.63 2.70 -8.79
N MET A 58 -14.34 3.78 -8.11
CA MET A 58 -15.23 4.26 -7.05
C MET A 58 -16.52 4.78 -7.64
N ALA A 59 -16.43 5.52 -8.76
CA ALA A 59 -17.61 6.03 -9.48
C ALA A 59 -18.47 4.91 -10.06
N GLU A 60 -17.82 3.86 -10.59
CA GLU A 60 -18.53 2.79 -11.30
C GLU A 60 -19.12 1.71 -10.38
N LEU A 61 -18.51 1.46 -9.21
CA LEU A 61 -18.87 0.31 -8.37
C LEU A 61 -19.55 0.68 -7.05
N PHE A 62 -19.51 1.96 -6.66
CA PHE A 62 -20.04 2.40 -5.37
C PHE A 62 -20.85 3.69 -5.49
N ASP A 63 -21.89 3.78 -4.66
CA ASP A 63 -22.67 5.01 -4.53
C ASP A 63 -21.87 6.06 -3.73
N LYS A 64 -21.82 7.29 -4.28
CA LYS A 64 -21.18 8.45 -3.65
C LYS A 64 -21.72 8.78 -2.25
N HIS A 65 -22.97 8.41 -1.97
CA HIS A 65 -23.55 8.60 -0.64
C HIS A 65 -23.01 7.61 0.40
N SER A 66 -22.51 6.47 -0.05
CA SER A 66 -21.95 5.44 0.85
C SER A 66 -20.45 5.59 1.08
N ILE A 67 -19.71 6.13 0.11
CA ILE A 67 -18.27 6.30 0.16
C ILE A 67 -17.89 7.61 -0.51
N LYS A 68 -17.16 8.46 0.19
CA LYS A 68 -16.62 9.70 -0.38
C LYS A 68 -15.38 9.39 -1.18
N TYR A 69 -15.33 9.77 -2.46
CA TYR A 69 -14.14 9.61 -3.29
C TYR A 69 -13.80 10.90 -4.04
N TYR A 70 -12.52 11.07 -4.33
CA TYR A 70 -11.93 12.30 -4.85
C TYR A 70 -11.15 11.98 -6.12
N SER A 71 -11.74 12.30 -7.29
CA SER A 71 -11.12 12.19 -8.62
C SER A 71 -10.46 13.49 -9.09
N GLU A 72 -10.76 14.59 -8.39
CA GLU A 72 -10.22 15.92 -8.59
C GLU A 72 -9.62 16.45 -7.29
N PRO A 73 -8.66 17.40 -7.35
CA PRO A 73 -8.15 18.02 -6.13
C PRO A 73 -9.26 18.79 -5.42
N GLU A 74 -9.39 18.56 -4.12
CA GLU A 74 -10.45 19.12 -3.30
C GLU A 74 -9.97 19.40 -1.88
N LYS A 75 -10.42 20.52 -1.30
CA LYS A 75 -10.19 20.86 0.08
C LYS A 75 -11.30 20.30 0.96
N VAL A 76 -10.94 19.47 1.93
CA VAL A 76 -11.85 18.83 2.88
C VAL A 76 -11.50 19.28 4.30
N THR A 77 -12.50 19.58 5.12
CA THR A 77 -12.29 19.99 6.50
C THR A 77 -12.65 18.85 7.45
N PHE A 78 -11.74 18.52 8.35
CA PHE A 78 -11.93 17.58 9.46
C PHE A 78 -11.66 18.30 10.77
N ASP A 79 -12.65 18.32 11.66
CA ASP A 79 -12.53 18.93 12.99
C ASP A 79 -11.80 20.29 12.99
N TYR A 80 -12.27 21.20 12.10
CA TYR A 80 -11.70 22.54 11.87
C TYR A 80 -10.32 22.58 11.21
N THR A 81 -9.77 21.45 10.78
CA THR A 81 -8.51 21.38 10.07
C THR A 81 -8.76 21.15 8.58
N ASP A 82 -8.28 22.08 7.76
CA ASP A 82 -8.35 21.97 6.31
C ASP A 82 -7.25 21.03 5.79
N VAL A 83 -7.65 20.08 4.99
CA VAL A 83 -6.76 19.12 4.31
C VAL A 83 -6.99 19.23 2.79
N LEU A 84 -5.95 19.41 2.01
CA LEU A 84 -6.03 19.32 0.57
C LEU A 84 -5.88 17.86 0.14
N PHE A 85 -6.91 17.28 -0.48
CA PHE A 85 -6.83 15.99 -1.15
C PHE A 85 -6.41 16.17 -2.60
N VAL A 86 -5.42 15.39 -3.03
CA VAL A 86 -4.87 15.44 -4.40
C VAL A 86 -4.85 14.02 -4.96
N PRO A 87 -5.73 13.70 -5.93
CA PRO A 87 -5.73 12.40 -6.59
C PRO A 87 -4.52 12.27 -7.51
N TRP A 88 -4.40 11.10 -8.16
CA TRP A 88 -3.41 10.89 -9.21
C TRP A 88 -3.43 12.03 -10.22
N ILE A 89 -2.29 12.70 -10.35
CA ILE A 89 -2.15 13.84 -11.25
C ILE A 89 -1.83 13.32 -12.66
N ASN A 90 -2.64 13.74 -13.60
CA ASN A 90 -2.54 13.38 -15.02
C ASN A 90 -2.78 14.60 -15.91
N THR A 91 -2.81 14.41 -17.22
CA THR A 91 -2.91 15.53 -18.18
C THR A 91 -4.19 16.35 -17.99
N SER A 92 -5.32 15.73 -17.62
CA SER A 92 -6.60 16.44 -17.50
C SER A 92 -6.70 17.33 -16.27
N ASN A 93 -6.08 16.94 -15.16
CA ASN A 93 -6.18 17.67 -13.89
C ASN A 93 -4.89 18.38 -13.45
N TYR A 94 -3.81 18.31 -14.26
CA TYR A 94 -2.48 18.83 -13.91
C TYR A 94 -2.50 20.30 -13.51
N ALA A 95 -3.07 21.16 -14.36
CA ALA A 95 -3.08 22.61 -14.11
C ALA A 95 -3.88 22.94 -12.84
N LYS A 96 -5.04 22.34 -12.65
CA LYS A 96 -5.88 22.54 -11.48
C LYS A 96 -5.20 22.02 -10.21
N SER A 97 -4.56 20.84 -10.28
CA SER A 97 -3.87 20.26 -9.14
C SER A 97 -2.71 21.15 -8.69
N LEU A 98 -1.88 21.62 -9.62
CA LEU A 98 -0.78 22.52 -9.29
C LEU A 98 -1.24 23.88 -8.76
N ASP A 99 -2.31 24.43 -9.32
CA ASP A 99 -2.88 25.68 -8.84
C ASP A 99 -3.37 25.53 -7.40
N MET A 100 -4.14 24.49 -7.12
CA MET A 100 -4.65 24.21 -5.77
C MET A 100 -3.52 23.91 -4.78
N ILE A 101 -2.50 23.15 -5.16
CA ILE A 101 -1.34 22.88 -4.30
C ILE A 101 -0.64 24.20 -3.94
N LYS A 102 -0.38 25.09 -4.91
CA LYS A 102 0.35 26.34 -4.69
C LYS A 102 -0.42 27.40 -3.91
N ASN A 103 -1.74 27.47 -4.10
CA ASN A 103 -2.56 28.59 -3.62
C ASN A 103 -3.45 28.24 -2.41
N THR A 104 -3.48 26.97 -1.99
CA THR A 104 -4.25 26.57 -0.80
C THR A 104 -3.69 27.16 0.48
N LYS A 105 -4.60 27.39 1.44
CA LYS A 105 -4.23 27.72 2.83
C LYS A 105 -4.27 26.50 3.76
N ALA A 106 -4.61 25.32 3.23
CA ALA A 106 -4.56 24.08 3.98
C ALA A 106 -3.11 23.79 4.41
N GLN A 107 -2.93 23.41 5.67
CA GLN A 107 -1.62 23.06 6.21
C GLN A 107 -1.24 21.60 5.96
N ILE A 108 -2.21 20.77 5.60
CA ILE A 108 -2.03 19.34 5.35
C ILE A 108 -2.39 19.06 3.91
N CYS A 109 -1.56 18.25 3.23
CA CYS A 109 -1.87 17.67 1.93
C CYS A 109 -1.88 16.14 2.05
N MET A 110 -2.90 15.49 1.52
CA MET A 110 -2.98 14.05 1.40
C MET A 110 -3.23 13.69 -0.06
N GLY A 111 -2.45 12.75 -0.61
CA GLY A 111 -2.62 12.47 -2.02
C GLY A 111 -2.05 11.12 -2.48
N HIS A 112 -2.23 10.89 -3.78
CA HIS A 112 -1.58 9.81 -4.50
C HIS A 112 -0.57 10.42 -5.47
N LEU A 113 0.61 10.75 -4.93
CA LEU A 113 1.54 11.68 -5.55
C LEU A 113 2.81 10.96 -6.02
N GLU A 114 3.34 11.41 -7.16
CA GLU A 114 4.70 11.10 -7.60
C GLU A 114 5.56 12.35 -7.41
N ILE A 115 6.49 12.28 -6.45
CA ILE A 115 7.32 13.43 -6.06
C ILE A 115 8.79 13.10 -6.31
N ALA A 116 9.44 13.93 -7.13
CA ALA A 116 10.86 13.80 -7.44
C ALA A 116 11.72 13.99 -6.18
N GLY A 117 12.74 13.14 -6.02
CA GLY A 117 13.64 13.15 -4.86
C GLY A 117 13.19 12.24 -3.71
N CYS A 118 12.01 11.63 -3.79
CA CYS A 118 11.52 10.69 -2.77
C CYS A 118 11.90 9.24 -3.08
N THR A 119 12.04 8.42 -2.05
CA THR A 119 12.40 7.00 -2.20
C THR A 119 11.24 6.21 -2.78
N LEU A 120 11.42 5.64 -3.97
CA LEU A 120 10.47 4.77 -4.67
C LEU A 120 10.47 3.36 -4.08
N MET A 121 11.65 2.80 -3.90
CA MET A 121 11.90 1.50 -3.25
C MET A 121 13.31 1.49 -2.66
N ARG A 122 13.64 0.44 -1.89
CA ARG A 122 14.94 0.36 -1.19
C ARG A 122 16.12 0.63 -2.12
N GLY A 123 16.84 1.72 -1.89
CA GLY A 123 18.01 2.15 -2.66
C GLY A 123 17.72 2.84 -3.99
N ILE A 124 16.46 3.11 -4.34
CA ILE A 124 16.06 3.78 -5.58
C ILE A 124 15.24 5.03 -5.24
N THR A 125 15.71 6.17 -5.73
CA THR A 125 15.03 7.47 -5.62
C THR A 125 14.33 7.79 -6.94
N SER A 126 13.11 8.32 -6.89
CA SER A 126 12.40 8.80 -8.07
C SER A 126 13.04 10.12 -8.52
N ASP A 127 13.40 10.20 -9.80
CA ASP A 127 13.82 11.43 -10.48
C ASP A 127 12.67 12.06 -11.30
N HIS A 128 11.51 11.41 -11.31
CA HIS A 128 10.29 11.83 -11.98
C HIS A 128 9.26 12.39 -11.01
N GLY A 129 8.29 13.14 -11.53
CA GLY A 129 7.18 13.69 -10.78
C GLY A 129 7.30 15.18 -10.48
N ILE A 130 6.51 15.63 -9.51
CA ILE A 130 6.46 17.04 -9.10
C ILE A 130 7.63 17.32 -8.15
N SER A 131 8.29 18.47 -8.31
CA SER A 131 9.35 18.88 -7.39
C SER A 131 8.84 18.96 -5.94
N ILE A 132 9.60 18.39 -5.01
CA ILE A 132 9.31 18.46 -3.56
C ILE A 132 9.16 19.89 -3.06
N ASP A 133 9.81 20.85 -3.71
CA ASP A 133 9.74 22.27 -3.37
C ASP A 133 8.32 22.85 -3.49
N THR A 134 7.48 22.25 -4.33
CA THR A 134 6.07 22.63 -4.51
C THR A 134 5.26 22.41 -3.24
N PHE A 135 5.71 21.53 -2.36
CA PHE A 135 5.00 21.13 -1.12
C PHE A 135 5.56 21.77 0.17
N LYS A 136 6.57 22.63 0.07
CA LYS A 136 7.28 23.18 1.24
C LYS A 136 6.40 24.00 2.20
N HIS A 137 5.29 24.55 1.71
CA HIS A 137 4.40 25.39 2.53
C HIS A 137 3.41 24.60 3.38
N PHE A 138 3.27 23.29 3.12
CA PHE A 138 2.48 22.41 4.00
C PHE A 138 3.28 22.04 5.25
N ASP A 139 2.59 21.90 6.38
CA ASP A 139 3.18 21.31 7.59
C ASP A 139 3.50 19.83 7.36
N THR A 140 2.56 19.13 6.72
CA THR A 140 2.62 17.67 6.51
C THR A 140 2.00 17.30 5.18
N VAL A 141 2.71 16.45 4.43
CA VAL A 141 2.22 15.83 3.19
C VAL A 141 2.24 14.32 3.36
N LEU A 142 1.09 13.67 3.29
CA LEU A 142 0.95 12.22 3.36
C LEU A 142 0.62 11.66 1.97
N SER A 143 1.41 10.73 1.48
CA SER A 143 1.19 10.18 0.14
C SER A 143 1.14 8.65 0.12
N GLY A 144 0.25 8.12 -0.71
CA GLY A 144 0.31 6.78 -1.25
C GLY A 144 1.26 6.70 -2.44
N HIS A 145 1.04 5.78 -3.36
CA HIS A 145 1.76 5.50 -4.59
C HIS A 145 3.05 4.69 -4.39
N PHE A 146 4.02 5.15 -3.61
CA PHE A 146 5.22 4.37 -3.36
C PHE A 146 4.97 3.33 -2.26
N HIS A 147 5.36 2.08 -2.51
CA HIS A 147 5.07 0.94 -1.64
C HIS A 147 5.96 0.89 -0.40
N THR A 148 7.15 1.50 -0.47
CA THR A 148 8.09 1.56 0.66
C THR A 148 7.85 2.81 1.47
N LYS A 149 7.74 2.66 2.79
CA LYS A 149 7.66 3.80 3.70
C LYS A 149 8.93 4.63 3.62
N SER A 150 8.78 5.93 3.38
CA SER A 150 9.90 6.86 3.33
C SER A 150 9.49 8.26 3.77
N THR A 151 10.48 9.06 4.16
CA THR A 151 10.26 10.46 4.57
C THR A 151 11.32 11.32 3.92
N SER A 152 10.88 12.44 3.33
CA SER A 152 11.74 13.47 2.77
C SER A 152 11.19 14.84 3.15
N ASN A 153 11.88 15.59 4.00
CA ASN A 153 11.40 16.83 4.60
C ASN A 153 10.04 16.65 5.29
N ASN A 154 9.01 17.38 4.85
CA ASN A 154 7.63 17.29 5.33
C ASN A 154 6.75 16.31 4.55
N VAL A 155 7.34 15.53 3.61
CA VAL A 155 6.64 14.54 2.79
C VAL A 155 6.86 13.14 3.36
N TYR A 156 5.76 12.43 3.62
CA TYR A 156 5.71 11.08 4.17
C TYR A 156 5.00 10.16 3.18
N TYR A 157 5.74 9.25 2.55
CA TYR A 157 5.15 8.09 1.88
C TYR A 157 4.85 7.03 2.92
N LEU A 158 3.59 6.65 3.04
CA LEU A 158 3.14 5.74 4.10
C LEU A 158 3.46 4.27 3.81
N GLY A 159 3.71 3.95 2.54
CA GLY A 159 3.90 2.58 2.10
C GLY A 159 2.58 1.80 2.04
N THR A 160 2.68 0.48 1.85
CA THR A 160 1.51 -0.41 1.76
C THR A 160 1.18 -1.08 3.08
N GLN A 161 -0.08 -1.52 3.23
CA GLN A 161 -0.55 -2.17 4.45
C GLN A 161 -0.01 -3.59 4.63
N TYR A 162 0.41 -4.25 3.54
CA TYR A 162 1.01 -5.58 3.50
C TYR A 162 1.99 -5.68 2.33
N GLU A 163 2.79 -6.73 2.30
CA GLU A 163 3.75 -7.00 1.23
C GLU A 163 3.00 -7.39 -0.06
N LEU A 164 3.25 -6.71 -1.17
CA LEU A 164 2.62 -6.94 -2.47
C LEU A 164 3.50 -7.78 -3.41
N THR A 165 4.81 -7.63 -3.28
CA THR A 165 5.81 -8.27 -4.15
C THR A 165 7.03 -8.72 -3.35
N TRP A 166 7.91 -9.54 -3.97
CA TRP A 166 9.18 -9.94 -3.35
C TRP A 166 10.12 -8.77 -3.02
N SER A 167 9.97 -7.61 -3.66
CA SER A 167 10.72 -6.41 -3.30
C SER A 167 10.33 -5.83 -1.95
N ASP A 168 9.13 -6.15 -1.48
CA ASP A 168 8.62 -5.73 -0.16
C ASP A 168 9.08 -6.67 0.98
N TYR A 169 9.79 -7.74 0.67
CA TYR A 169 10.26 -8.70 1.67
C TYR A 169 11.02 -8.02 2.80
N GLN A 170 10.54 -8.21 4.03
CA GLN A 170 11.04 -7.60 5.26
C GLN A 170 10.86 -6.07 5.38
N ASP A 171 10.14 -5.42 4.47
CA ASP A 171 9.76 -4.03 4.69
C ASP A 171 8.70 -3.93 5.80
N PRO A 172 8.78 -2.92 6.68
CA PRO A 172 7.71 -2.67 7.64
C PRO A 172 6.44 -2.23 6.90
N LYS A 173 5.37 -3.00 7.06
CA LYS A 173 4.05 -2.74 6.47
C LYS A 173 3.01 -2.47 7.55
N GLY A 174 1.96 -1.73 7.22
CA GLY A 174 0.89 -1.42 8.16
C GLY A 174 0.06 -0.22 7.71
N PHE A 175 -0.78 0.27 8.61
CA PHE A 175 -1.51 1.52 8.42
C PHE A 175 -1.06 2.56 9.44
N HIS A 176 -1.48 3.81 9.26
CA HIS A 176 -1.05 4.90 10.11
C HIS A 176 -2.24 5.57 10.79
N VAL A 177 -2.04 5.97 12.03
CA VAL A 177 -2.90 6.90 12.75
C VAL A 177 -2.25 8.27 12.67
N PHE A 178 -3.02 9.25 12.23
CA PHE A 178 -2.56 10.62 12.07
C PHE A 178 -3.39 11.55 12.95
N ASP A 179 -2.75 12.27 13.84
CA ASP A 179 -3.38 13.31 14.67
C ASP A 179 -3.30 14.65 13.94
N THR A 180 -4.46 15.21 13.58
CA THR A 180 -4.53 16.48 12.85
C THR A 180 -4.13 17.69 13.69
N SER A 181 -4.11 17.59 15.02
CA SER A 181 -3.76 18.69 15.92
C SER A 181 -2.24 18.72 16.17
N THR A 182 -1.65 17.57 16.49
CA THR A 182 -0.22 17.46 16.81
C THR A 182 0.66 17.20 15.58
N ARG A 183 0.07 16.75 14.46
CA ARG A 183 0.75 16.26 13.26
C ARG A 183 1.53 14.96 13.49
N GLU A 184 1.30 14.28 14.59
CA GLU A 184 1.93 12.99 14.86
C GLU A 184 1.41 11.91 13.91
N ILE A 185 2.32 11.07 13.43
CA ILE A 185 2.06 9.95 12.53
C ILE A 185 2.54 8.68 13.22
N GLU A 186 1.63 7.88 13.73
CA GLU A 186 1.93 6.59 14.34
C GLU A 186 1.68 5.46 13.35
N MET A 187 2.66 4.57 13.15
CA MET A 187 2.50 3.38 12.33
C MET A 187 2.04 2.19 13.17
N ILE A 188 0.88 1.65 12.84
CA ILE A 188 0.40 0.37 13.38
C ILE A 188 0.86 -0.73 12.44
N ARG A 189 1.83 -1.53 12.90
CA ARG A 189 2.44 -2.58 12.08
C ARG A 189 1.47 -3.73 11.82
N ASN A 190 1.47 -4.19 10.58
CA ASN A 190 0.83 -5.44 10.21
C ASN A 190 1.71 -6.61 10.71
N PRO A 191 1.20 -7.49 11.58
CA PRO A 191 1.97 -8.64 12.06
C PRO A 191 2.11 -9.75 11.01
N TYR A 192 1.25 -9.77 10.00
CA TYR A 192 1.23 -10.81 8.98
C TYR A 192 2.20 -10.51 7.84
N ARG A 193 2.90 -11.54 7.38
CA ARG A 193 3.81 -11.48 6.23
C ARG A 193 3.27 -12.35 5.11
N MET A 194 3.46 -11.87 3.87
CA MET A 194 3.07 -12.60 2.68
C MET A 194 4.24 -13.36 2.04
N PHE A 195 5.48 -12.88 2.23
CA PHE A 195 6.68 -13.43 1.58
C PHE A 195 7.66 -13.95 2.60
N HIS A 196 8.07 -15.20 2.45
CA HIS A 196 9.01 -15.87 3.33
C HIS A 196 10.19 -16.46 2.54
N LYS A 197 11.41 -16.36 3.09
CA LYS A 197 12.57 -17.08 2.61
C LYS A 197 12.93 -18.16 3.61
N VAL A 198 13.05 -19.39 3.13
CA VAL A 198 13.49 -20.55 3.91
C VAL A 198 14.86 -20.96 3.41
N PHE A 199 15.82 -21.01 4.31
CA PHE A 199 17.17 -21.43 3.99
C PHE A 199 17.30 -22.92 4.34
N TYR A 200 17.64 -23.74 3.33
CA TYR A 200 17.93 -25.15 3.48
C TYR A 200 19.43 -25.38 3.47
N ASP A 201 19.92 -26.10 4.46
CA ASP A 201 21.34 -26.47 4.61
C ASP A 201 21.40 -27.73 5.44
N ASP A 202 21.66 -28.90 4.80
CA ASP A 202 21.72 -30.21 5.45
C ASP A 202 23.14 -30.62 5.87
N VAL A 203 24.11 -29.72 5.68
CA VAL A 203 25.44 -29.83 6.28
C VAL A 203 25.46 -29.21 7.68
N LYS A 204 24.82 -28.05 7.83
CA LYS A 204 24.75 -27.36 9.13
C LYS A 204 23.67 -27.89 10.05
N ASN A 205 22.57 -28.42 9.50
CA ASN A 205 21.44 -28.92 10.26
C ASN A 205 21.28 -30.41 10.01
N THR A 206 21.01 -31.17 11.03
CA THR A 206 20.70 -32.60 10.91
C THR A 206 19.35 -32.82 10.22
N SER A 207 19.17 -33.99 9.60
CA SER A 207 17.87 -34.37 9.02
C SER A 207 16.74 -34.29 10.05
N ASP A 208 17.00 -34.63 11.29
CA ASP A 208 16.02 -34.58 12.39
C ASP A 208 15.59 -33.14 12.68
N GLU A 209 16.52 -32.21 12.81
CA GLU A 209 16.23 -30.78 13.01
C GLU A 209 15.43 -30.19 11.85
N ILE A 210 15.76 -30.53 10.61
CA ILE A 210 15.04 -30.06 9.42
C ILE A 210 13.61 -30.62 9.41
N LEU A 211 13.44 -31.91 9.64
CA LEU A 211 12.16 -32.59 9.49
C LEU A 211 11.20 -32.38 10.66
N HIS A 212 11.67 -31.99 11.86
CA HIS A 212 10.83 -31.69 13.02
C HIS A 212 10.61 -30.20 13.28
N LYS A 213 11.19 -29.32 12.44
CA LYS A 213 10.92 -27.89 12.50
C LYS A 213 9.46 -27.60 12.19
N ASP A 214 8.89 -26.60 12.89
CA ASP A 214 7.54 -26.08 12.61
C ASP A 214 7.56 -25.21 11.35
N TYR A 215 6.77 -25.61 10.36
CA TYR A 215 6.57 -24.91 9.09
C TYR A 215 5.19 -24.27 8.96
N SER A 216 4.35 -24.31 9.99
CA SER A 216 2.96 -23.83 9.97
C SER A 216 2.83 -22.35 9.59
N MET A 217 3.84 -21.53 9.89
CA MET A 217 3.86 -20.11 9.54
C MET A 217 3.87 -19.83 8.02
N TYR A 218 4.13 -20.83 7.19
CA TYR A 218 4.19 -20.69 5.74
C TYR A 218 2.86 -20.94 5.04
N GLY A 219 1.85 -21.40 5.77
CA GLY A 219 0.50 -21.58 5.24
C GLY A 219 -0.10 -20.29 4.67
N ASN A 220 -0.69 -20.38 3.47
CA ASN A 220 -1.28 -19.23 2.74
C ASN A 220 -0.29 -18.08 2.46
N THR A 221 1.00 -18.36 2.33
CA THR A 221 2.05 -17.37 2.02
C THR A 221 2.83 -17.76 0.77
N TYR A 222 3.64 -16.83 0.24
CA TYR A 222 4.61 -17.10 -0.82
C TYR A 222 5.95 -17.45 -0.20
N VAL A 223 6.48 -18.62 -0.53
CA VAL A 223 7.72 -19.11 0.04
C VAL A 223 8.80 -19.21 -1.04
N LYS A 224 10.01 -18.81 -0.73
CA LYS A 224 11.20 -19.04 -1.55
C LYS A 224 12.17 -19.88 -0.78
N VAL A 225 12.43 -21.09 -1.25
CA VAL A 225 13.48 -21.95 -0.71
C VAL A 225 14.82 -21.52 -1.30
N ILE A 226 15.80 -21.29 -0.42
CA ILE A 226 17.17 -20.97 -0.78
C ILE A 226 18.05 -22.11 -0.28
N THR A 227 18.50 -22.95 -1.20
CA THR A 227 19.41 -24.04 -0.90
C THR A 227 20.82 -23.49 -0.76
N GLN A 228 21.40 -23.63 0.41
CA GLN A 228 22.79 -23.30 0.69
C GLN A 228 23.69 -24.51 0.45
N GLU A 229 23.37 -25.62 1.13
CA GLU A 229 24.03 -26.92 0.91
C GLU A 229 22.96 -28.01 0.84
N LYS A 230 23.20 -29.02 -0.05
CA LYS A 230 22.30 -30.13 -0.31
C LYS A 230 23.09 -31.41 -0.56
N GLU A 231 23.54 -32.06 0.49
CA GLU A 231 24.27 -33.33 0.41
C GLU A 231 23.33 -34.54 0.36
N ASN A 232 22.16 -34.45 1.00
CA ASN A 232 21.16 -35.52 1.04
C ASN A 232 19.89 -35.14 0.28
N PRO A 233 19.76 -35.56 -1.00
CA PRO A 233 18.55 -35.26 -1.79
C PRO A 233 17.26 -35.81 -1.18
N TYR A 234 17.29 -36.95 -0.51
CA TYR A 234 16.12 -37.52 0.15
C TYR A 234 15.61 -36.68 1.31
N THR A 235 16.50 -36.16 2.15
CA THR A 235 16.10 -35.21 3.21
C THR A 235 15.50 -33.93 2.64
N PHE A 236 16.04 -33.45 1.51
CA PHE A 236 15.49 -32.28 0.83
C PHE A 236 14.06 -32.55 0.30
N ASP A 237 13.82 -33.72 -0.30
CA ASP A 237 12.49 -34.08 -0.80
C ASP A 237 11.46 -34.14 0.34
N LEU A 238 11.83 -34.77 1.46
CA LEU A 238 10.98 -34.81 2.65
C LEU A 238 10.73 -33.41 3.26
N PHE A 239 11.71 -32.54 3.24
CA PHE A 239 11.57 -31.14 3.65
C PHE A 239 10.58 -30.41 2.75
N MET A 240 10.69 -30.57 1.42
CA MET A 240 9.76 -29.98 0.47
C MET A 240 8.34 -30.49 0.66
N ASP A 241 8.16 -31.79 0.90
CA ASP A 241 6.85 -32.38 1.19
C ASP A 241 6.21 -31.76 2.45
N LYS A 242 6.99 -31.58 3.53
CA LYS A 242 6.50 -30.92 4.75
C LYS A 242 6.09 -29.47 4.48
N LEU A 243 6.86 -28.74 3.68
CA LEU A 243 6.56 -27.36 3.34
C LEU A 243 5.25 -27.28 2.51
N TYR A 244 5.05 -28.19 1.56
CA TYR A 244 3.80 -28.25 0.77
C TYR A 244 2.58 -28.68 1.59
N GLN A 245 2.75 -29.49 2.65
CA GLN A 245 1.66 -29.88 3.55
C GLN A 245 1.05 -28.66 4.28
N GLU A 246 1.81 -27.58 4.46
CA GLU A 246 1.29 -26.34 5.07
C GLU A 246 0.43 -25.49 4.09
N ASN A 247 0.26 -25.94 2.85
CA ASN A 247 -0.52 -25.26 1.81
C ASN A 247 -0.06 -23.81 1.55
N PRO A 248 1.21 -23.55 1.23
CA PRO A 248 1.64 -22.24 0.77
C PRO A 248 0.94 -21.90 -0.56
N ILE A 249 0.79 -20.60 -0.86
CA ILE A 249 0.24 -20.12 -2.14
C ILE A 249 1.17 -20.53 -3.29
N ALA A 250 2.46 -20.41 -3.05
CA ALA A 250 3.52 -20.86 -3.97
C ALA A 250 4.84 -21.10 -3.22
N VAL A 251 5.64 -22.02 -3.72
CA VAL A 251 7.02 -22.27 -3.31
C VAL A 251 7.94 -22.06 -4.50
#